data_7f2635e119e5a086482ee10479b0f336
#
_entry.id   7f2635e119e5a086482ee10479b0f336
#
_cell.length_a   1.000
_cell.length_b   1.000
_cell.length_c   1.000
_cell.angle_alpha   90.00
_cell.angle_beta   90.00
_cell.angle_gamma   90.00
#
_symmetry.space_group_name_H-M   'P 1'
#
loop_
_entity.id
_entity.type
_entity.pdbx_description
1 polymer ?
#
loop_
_entity_poly.entity_id
_entity_poly.type
_entity_poly.pdbx_seq_one_letter_code
_entity_poly.pdbx_strand_id
1 'polypeptide(L)'
;MADLLFLAGLGRSGTTALVEVLSAHPRVVLGVERYKRLYPLEEPVTRELFTRERFFALDDGMTNVVPANGEEWRVHYDAMAAKWDTAAYVGDKMVSIRMQHVWETLPEARFVCIVRDIEPVAASWEARARDPEDRGWRPDQDATQAVVRWNRTLRRIRRAVRQRPDHAVVVEYDRFFGDPDGASLGKVLAWLGLDRAPEIDAAFAQVHATYVEKVAPKQRTLSPATLAFLDEHAERDVWDQVTRELAL
;
A
#
# COMPACT_ATOMS: atom_id res chain seq x y z
N MET A 1 16.35 -17.20 6.70
CA MET A 1 14.89 -17.01 6.46
C MET A 1 14.70 -15.53 6.19
N ALA A 2 13.95 -15.15 5.16
CA ALA A 2 13.69 -13.75 4.84
C ALA A 2 12.92 -13.04 5.96
N ASP A 3 13.16 -11.73 6.12
CA ASP A 3 12.41 -10.87 7.03
C ASP A 3 11.02 -10.57 6.46
N LEU A 4 10.08 -10.16 7.33
CA LEU A 4 8.73 -9.85 6.91
C LEU A 4 8.54 -8.36 6.63
N LEU A 5 8.03 -8.05 5.44
CA LEU A 5 7.74 -6.70 4.99
C LEU A 5 6.29 -6.57 4.53
N PHE A 6 5.56 -5.63 5.11
CA PHE A 6 4.19 -5.33 4.72
C PHE A 6 4.09 -3.92 4.16
N LEU A 7 3.27 -3.77 3.10
CA LEU A 7 2.89 -2.45 2.62
C LEU A 7 1.49 -2.12 3.10
N ALA A 8 1.34 -0.96 3.72
CA ALA A 8 0.10 -0.53 4.33
C ALA A 8 -0.34 0.85 3.82
N GLY A 9 -1.64 1.08 3.79
CA GLY A 9 -2.23 2.36 3.40
C GLY A 9 -3.73 2.24 3.21
N LEU A 10 -4.39 3.36 2.97
CA LEU A 10 -5.79 3.35 2.57
C LEU A 10 -5.90 2.96 1.08
N GLY A 11 -6.96 2.24 0.72
CA GLY A 11 -7.26 1.99 -0.69
C GLY A 11 -7.31 3.30 -1.49
N ARG A 12 -6.71 3.33 -2.68
CA ARG A 12 -6.53 4.49 -3.57
C ARG A 12 -5.44 5.49 -3.16
N SER A 13 -4.63 5.16 -2.16
CA SER A 13 -3.45 5.96 -1.78
C SER A 13 -2.16 5.53 -2.49
N GLY A 14 -2.22 4.71 -3.56
CA GLY A 14 -1.04 4.30 -4.32
C GLY A 14 -0.35 3.03 -3.82
N THR A 15 -1.01 2.25 -2.97
CA THR A 15 -0.43 1.01 -2.42
C THR A 15 -0.01 0.01 -3.51
N THR A 16 -0.72 -0.08 -4.64
CA THR A 16 -0.36 -0.96 -5.76
C THR A 16 0.90 -0.49 -6.47
N ALA A 17 0.99 0.81 -6.80
CA ALA A 17 2.20 1.39 -7.39
C ALA A 17 3.44 1.20 -6.49
N LEU A 18 3.27 1.30 -5.16
CA LEU A 18 4.35 1.03 -4.21
C LEU A 18 4.79 -0.44 -4.24
N VAL A 19 3.83 -1.40 -4.39
CA VAL A 19 4.18 -2.82 -4.60
C VAL A 19 4.97 -2.99 -5.89
N GLU A 20 4.50 -2.42 -7.00
CA GLU A 20 5.18 -2.52 -8.31
C GLU A 20 6.64 -2.08 -8.21
N VAL A 21 6.89 -0.94 -7.55
CA VAL A 21 8.25 -0.43 -7.36
C VAL A 21 9.05 -1.34 -6.43
N LEU A 22 8.58 -1.59 -5.20
CA LEU A 22 9.40 -2.31 -4.20
C LEU A 22 9.60 -3.79 -4.58
N SER A 23 8.58 -4.42 -5.18
CA SER A 23 8.70 -5.81 -5.62
C SER A 23 9.57 -5.97 -6.88
N ALA A 24 9.93 -4.90 -7.58
CA ALA A 24 10.91 -4.98 -8.66
C ALA A 24 12.32 -5.25 -8.14
N HIS A 25 12.63 -4.90 -6.89
CA HIS A 25 13.92 -5.19 -6.29
C HIS A 25 14.17 -6.71 -6.23
N PRO A 26 15.36 -7.22 -6.66
CA PRO A 26 15.64 -8.66 -6.75
C PRO A 26 15.57 -9.39 -5.40
N ARG A 27 15.68 -8.68 -4.29
CA ARG A 27 15.64 -9.25 -2.94
C ARG A 27 14.33 -9.01 -2.19
N VAL A 28 13.26 -8.55 -2.88
CA VAL A 28 11.96 -8.26 -2.26
C VAL A 28 10.85 -9.04 -2.95
N VAL A 29 10.11 -9.83 -2.18
CA VAL A 29 8.94 -10.60 -2.62
C VAL A 29 7.70 -10.05 -1.91
N LEU A 30 6.79 -9.44 -2.65
CA LEU A 30 5.57 -8.86 -2.11
C LEU A 30 4.34 -9.34 -2.86
N GLY A 31 3.41 -9.93 -2.13
CA GLY A 31 2.08 -10.23 -2.64
C GLY A 31 1.21 -8.99 -2.80
N VAL A 32 0.12 -9.15 -3.53
CA VAL A 32 -0.88 -8.11 -3.72
C VAL A 32 -2.20 -8.57 -3.14
N GLU A 33 -2.43 -8.21 -1.88
CA GLU A 33 -3.60 -8.67 -1.12
C GLU A 33 -3.73 -10.21 -1.12
N ARG A 34 -2.57 -10.90 -1.01
CA ARG A 34 -2.49 -12.36 -1.02
C ARG A 34 -3.36 -12.98 0.06
N TYR A 35 -3.45 -12.32 1.21
CA TYR A 35 -4.22 -12.78 2.35
C TYR A 35 -5.40 -11.85 2.69
N LYS A 36 -5.99 -11.21 1.68
CA LYS A 36 -7.10 -10.25 1.85
C LYS A 36 -8.27 -10.80 2.66
N ARG A 37 -8.57 -12.10 2.51
CA ARG A 37 -9.74 -12.72 3.14
C ARG A 37 -9.52 -13.10 4.60
N LEU A 38 -8.29 -13.09 5.10
CA LEU A 38 -8.03 -13.32 6.54
C LEU A 38 -8.52 -12.17 7.41
N TYR A 39 -8.48 -10.92 6.91
CA TYR A 39 -8.82 -9.76 7.72
C TYR A 39 -10.25 -9.71 8.25
N PRO A 40 -11.29 -10.02 7.43
CA PRO A 40 -12.65 -10.03 7.91
C PRO A 40 -12.91 -11.12 8.96
N LEU A 41 -12.08 -12.16 8.97
CA LEU A 41 -12.21 -13.30 9.88
C LEU A 41 -11.47 -13.10 11.21
N GLU A 42 -10.72 -11.98 11.35
CA GLU A 42 -9.88 -11.68 12.51
C GLU A 42 -8.84 -12.79 12.82
N GLU A 43 -8.51 -13.60 11.83
CA GLU A 43 -7.48 -14.63 11.96
C GLU A 43 -6.10 -14.01 12.09
N PRO A 44 -5.22 -14.58 12.92
CA PRO A 44 -3.87 -14.07 13.09
C PRO A 44 -3.05 -14.24 11.82
N VAL A 45 -2.27 -13.21 11.47
CA VAL A 45 -1.25 -13.32 10.42
C VAL A 45 -0.04 -14.03 11.04
N THR A 46 0.28 -15.23 10.56
CA THR A 46 1.37 -16.03 11.12
C THR A 46 2.53 -16.20 10.12
N ARG A 47 3.68 -16.61 10.61
CA ARG A 47 4.89 -16.83 9.79
C ARG A 47 4.69 -17.94 8.74
N GLU A 48 3.86 -18.94 9.01
CA GLU A 48 3.59 -20.04 8.09
C GLU A 48 2.94 -19.59 6.79
N LEU A 49 2.17 -18.50 6.81
CA LEU A 49 1.59 -17.89 5.61
C LEU A 49 2.68 -17.44 4.61
N PHE A 50 3.89 -17.16 5.09
CA PHE A 50 5.01 -16.67 4.31
C PHE A 50 6.08 -17.75 4.08
N THR A 51 5.71 -19.03 4.09
CA THR A 51 6.49 -20.11 3.49
C THR A 51 6.27 -20.13 1.98
N ARG A 52 7.26 -20.61 1.20
CA ARG A 52 7.16 -20.67 -0.27
C ARG A 52 5.91 -21.40 -0.73
N GLU A 53 5.69 -22.59 -0.18
CA GLU A 53 4.54 -23.44 -0.52
C GLU A 53 3.22 -22.72 -0.27
N ARG A 54 3.04 -22.15 0.93
CA ARG A 54 1.80 -21.49 1.33
C ARG A 54 1.56 -20.20 0.58
N PHE A 55 2.61 -19.42 0.34
CA PHE A 55 2.50 -18.12 -0.33
C PHE A 55 2.03 -18.24 -1.78
N PHE A 56 2.47 -19.28 -2.51
CA PHE A 56 2.11 -19.50 -3.90
C PHE A 56 0.91 -20.45 -4.11
N ALA A 57 0.29 -20.97 -3.06
CA ALA A 57 -0.97 -21.72 -3.15
C ALA A 57 -2.16 -20.76 -3.38
N LEU A 58 -2.27 -20.15 -4.57
CA LEU A 58 -3.25 -19.11 -4.90
C LEU A 58 -4.69 -19.59 -4.99
N ASP A 59 -4.92 -20.89 -5.04
CA ASP A 59 -6.22 -21.57 -5.09
C ASP A 59 -6.85 -21.81 -3.70
N ASP A 60 -6.20 -21.38 -2.63
CA ASP A 60 -6.62 -21.58 -1.24
C ASP A 60 -7.83 -20.73 -0.80
N GLY A 61 -8.33 -19.86 -1.68
CA GLY A 61 -9.45 -18.97 -1.40
C GLY A 61 -9.12 -17.76 -0.51
N MET A 62 -7.87 -17.57 -0.10
CA MET A 62 -7.43 -16.48 0.79
C MET A 62 -7.13 -15.17 0.05
N THR A 63 -6.92 -15.24 -1.25
CA THR A 63 -6.55 -14.11 -2.12
C THR A 63 -7.75 -13.51 -2.84
N ASN A 64 -7.59 -12.30 -3.34
CA ASN A 64 -8.48 -11.70 -4.33
C ASN A 64 -8.05 -11.96 -5.79
N VAL A 65 -6.96 -12.67 -5.99
CA VAL A 65 -6.56 -13.17 -7.31
C VAL A 65 -7.55 -14.27 -7.71
N VAL A 66 -8.37 -13.99 -8.71
CA VAL A 66 -9.38 -14.90 -9.23
C VAL A 66 -9.11 -15.16 -10.72
N PRO A 67 -9.62 -16.28 -11.31
CA PRO A 67 -9.36 -16.59 -12.71
C PRO A 67 -9.69 -15.46 -13.71
N ALA A 68 -10.70 -14.64 -13.38
CA ALA A 68 -11.13 -13.52 -14.24
C ALA A 68 -10.10 -12.36 -14.33
N ASN A 69 -9.20 -12.23 -13.36
CA ASN A 69 -8.08 -11.26 -13.37
C ASN A 69 -6.72 -11.96 -13.24
N GLY A 70 -6.71 -13.28 -13.47
CA GLY A 70 -5.63 -14.16 -13.05
C GLY A 70 -4.36 -14.06 -13.86
N GLU A 71 -4.42 -13.67 -15.15
CA GLU A 71 -3.23 -13.70 -16.01
C GLU A 71 -2.22 -12.61 -15.62
N GLU A 72 -2.70 -11.40 -15.41
CA GLU A 72 -1.87 -10.26 -14.99
C GLU A 72 -1.20 -10.52 -13.63
N TRP A 73 -1.95 -11.06 -12.66
CA TRP A 73 -1.41 -11.41 -11.36
C TRP A 73 -0.52 -12.65 -11.38
N ARG A 74 -0.76 -13.61 -12.27
CA ARG A 74 0.10 -14.78 -12.44
C ARG A 74 1.51 -14.38 -12.80
N VAL A 75 1.68 -13.49 -13.77
CA VAL A 75 2.99 -12.94 -14.16
C VAL A 75 3.71 -12.33 -12.95
N HIS A 76 2.99 -11.57 -12.11
CA HIS A 76 3.56 -11.01 -10.89
C HIS A 76 4.03 -12.12 -9.92
N TYR A 77 3.20 -13.13 -9.66
CA TYR A 77 3.56 -14.20 -8.71
C TYR A 77 4.66 -15.12 -9.27
N ASP A 78 4.71 -15.36 -10.59
CA ASP A 78 5.80 -16.11 -11.23
C ASP A 78 7.15 -15.39 -11.08
N ALA A 79 7.15 -14.06 -11.29
CA ALA A 79 8.33 -13.23 -11.04
C ALA A 79 8.76 -13.26 -9.57
N MET A 80 7.81 -13.28 -8.61
CA MET A 80 8.10 -13.43 -7.18
C MET A 80 8.67 -14.81 -6.86
N ALA A 81 8.15 -15.88 -7.47
CA ALA A 81 8.63 -17.23 -7.28
C ALA A 81 10.08 -17.44 -7.75
N ALA A 82 10.45 -16.76 -8.84
CA ALA A 82 11.81 -16.84 -9.40
C ALA A 82 12.90 -16.30 -8.47
N LYS A 83 12.59 -15.36 -7.59
CA LYS A 83 13.56 -14.72 -6.66
C LYS A 83 13.34 -15.05 -5.19
N TRP A 84 12.43 -15.96 -4.88
CA TRP A 84 12.08 -16.32 -3.51
C TRP A 84 13.27 -16.73 -2.65
N ASP A 85 14.14 -17.58 -3.18
CA ASP A 85 15.24 -18.19 -2.41
C ASP A 85 16.37 -17.19 -2.07
N THR A 86 16.44 -16.07 -2.79
CA THR A 86 17.41 -14.98 -2.58
C THR A 86 16.79 -13.76 -1.89
N ALA A 87 15.50 -13.80 -1.59
CA ALA A 87 14.79 -12.70 -0.98
C ALA A 87 15.33 -12.36 0.41
N ALA A 88 15.55 -11.06 0.66
CA ALA A 88 15.78 -10.53 2.00
C ALA A 88 14.45 -10.30 2.72
N TYR A 89 13.43 -9.94 1.96
CA TYR A 89 12.10 -9.64 2.46
C TYR A 89 11.03 -10.43 1.71
N VAL A 90 10.09 -10.98 2.48
CA VAL A 90 8.86 -11.61 1.97
C VAL A 90 7.67 -10.97 2.69
N GLY A 91 6.59 -10.72 1.97
CA GLY A 91 5.41 -10.14 2.62
C GLY A 91 4.24 -9.88 1.69
N ASP A 92 3.37 -8.97 2.08
CA ASP A 92 2.14 -8.69 1.34
C ASP A 92 1.75 -7.21 1.41
N LYS A 93 1.05 -6.74 0.40
CA LYS A 93 0.38 -5.47 0.43
C LYS A 93 -1.03 -5.64 1.03
N MET A 94 -1.27 -4.97 2.13
CA MET A 94 -2.47 -5.12 2.92
C MET A 94 -3.15 -3.78 3.19
N VAL A 95 -4.21 -3.51 2.44
CA VAL A 95 -5.00 -2.29 2.60
C VAL A 95 -5.71 -2.30 3.97
N SER A 96 -5.59 -1.21 4.72
CA SER A 96 -6.26 -1.00 6.02
C SER A 96 -5.84 -1.96 7.14
N ILE A 97 -4.63 -2.51 7.07
CA ILE A 97 -4.09 -3.42 8.08
C ILE A 97 -4.05 -2.80 9.48
N ARG A 98 -4.27 -3.65 10.49
CA ARG A 98 -4.01 -3.34 11.89
C ARG A 98 -2.57 -3.75 12.24
N MET A 99 -1.61 -2.87 12.07
CA MET A 99 -0.19 -3.17 12.31
C MET A 99 0.07 -3.75 13.71
N GLN A 100 -0.60 -3.22 14.73
CA GLN A 100 -0.49 -3.75 16.10
C GLN A 100 -0.89 -5.22 16.18
N HIS A 101 -1.97 -5.61 15.49
CA HIS A 101 -2.42 -7.00 15.48
C HIS A 101 -1.41 -7.94 14.79
N VAL A 102 -0.75 -7.46 13.72
CA VAL A 102 0.34 -8.23 13.10
C VAL A 102 1.53 -8.37 14.04
N TRP A 103 1.89 -7.31 14.78
CA TRP A 103 3.00 -7.36 15.73
C TRP A 103 2.73 -8.23 16.97
N GLU A 104 1.49 -8.57 17.26
CA GLU A 104 1.16 -9.54 18.32
C GLU A 104 1.68 -10.95 17.98
N THR A 105 1.68 -11.31 16.71
CA THR A 105 2.12 -12.63 16.20
C THR A 105 3.47 -12.59 15.51
N LEU A 106 3.84 -11.45 14.92
CA LEU A 106 5.05 -11.22 14.13
C LEU A 106 5.74 -9.93 14.59
N PRO A 107 6.32 -9.91 15.78
CA PRO A 107 6.89 -8.70 16.38
C PRO A 107 8.05 -8.10 15.56
N GLU A 108 8.70 -8.90 14.73
CA GLU A 108 9.79 -8.48 13.84
C GLU A 108 9.31 -7.84 12.52
N ALA A 109 8.02 -7.92 12.20
CA ALA A 109 7.49 -7.44 10.94
C ALA A 109 7.72 -5.94 10.73
N ARG A 110 8.16 -5.59 9.52
CA ARG A 110 8.36 -4.21 9.08
C ARG A 110 7.21 -3.73 8.21
N PHE A 111 6.92 -2.43 8.26
CA PHE A 111 5.86 -1.80 7.48
C PHE A 111 6.37 -0.57 6.74
N VAL A 112 6.16 -0.53 5.42
CA VAL A 112 6.21 0.71 4.65
C VAL A 112 4.78 1.16 4.43
N CYS A 113 4.42 2.29 5.01
CA CYS A 113 3.10 2.88 4.91
C CYS A 113 3.09 3.96 3.84
N ILE A 114 2.04 3.99 3.02
CA ILE A 114 1.84 5.08 2.07
C ILE A 114 0.58 5.84 2.41
N VAL A 115 0.70 7.17 2.44
CA VAL A 115 -0.42 8.10 2.64
C VAL A 115 -0.57 9.00 1.42
N ARG A 116 -1.78 9.48 1.21
CA ARG A 116 -2.11 10.42 0.13
C ARG A 116 -3.13 11.41 0.64
N ASP A 117 -3.12 12.62 0.06
CA ASP A 117 -4.12 13.64 0.40
C ASP A 117 -5.54 13.11 0.22
N ILE A 118 -6.46 13.60 1.06
CA ILE A 118 -7.84 13.11 1.10
C ILE A 118 -8.63 13.46 -0.16
N GLU A 119 -8.38 14.61 -0.79
CA GLU A 119 -9.16 15.01 -1.96
C GLU A 119 -9.05 14.03 -3.12
N PRO A 120 -7.83 13.65 -3.59
CA PRO A 120 -7.69 12.64 -4.62
C PRO A 120 -8.19 11.26 -4.22
N VAL A 121 -8.12 10.91 -2.94
CA VAL A 121 -8.64 9.65 -2.43
C VAL A 121 -10.17 9.67 -2.45
N ALA A 122 -10.79 10.71 -1.90
CA ALA A 122 -12.25 10.88 -1.87
C ALA A 122 -12.85 10.91 -3.28
N ALA A 123 -12.24 11.67 -4.20
CA ALA A 123 -12.67 11.69 -5.60
C ALA A 123 -12.61 10.31 -6.27
N SER A 124 -11.59 9.53 -5.98
CA SER A 124 -11.48 8.17 -6.51
C SER A 124 -12.54 7.22 -5.92
N TRP A 125 -12.86 7.37 -4.62
CA TRP A 125 -13.90 6.57 -3.96
C TRP A 125 -15.28 6.92 -4.49
N GLU A 126 -15.59 8.23 -4.61
CA GLU A 126 -16.84 8.74 -5.14
C GLU A 126 -17.10 8.27 -6.58
N ALA A 127 -16.06 8.34 -7.44
CA ALA A 127 -16.16 7.90 -8.83
C ALA A 127 -16.50 6.40 -8.92
N ARG A 128 -15.87 5.56 -8.08
CA ARG A 128 -16.15 4.12 -8.05
C ARG A 128 -17.52 3.79 -7.46
N ALA A 129 -17.93 4.51 -6.41
CA ALA A 129 -19.23 4.31 -5.78
C ALA A 129 -20.39 4.64 -6.74
N ARG A 130 -20.17 5.55 -7.70
CA ARG A 130 -21.14 5.95 -8.72
C ARG A 130 -21.07 5.13 -10.00
N ASP A 131 -20.04 4.32 -10.18
CA ASP A 131 -19.87 3.50 -11.38
C ASP A 131 -20.68 2.20 -11.25
N PRO A 132 -21.78 2.02 -12.00
CA PRO A 132 -22.61 0.82 -11.93
C PRO A 132 -21.92 -0.43 -12.46
N GLU A 133 -20.86 -0.26 -13.26
CA GLU A 133 -20.08 -1.38 -13.81
C GLU A 133 -18.99 -1.87 -12.83
N ASP A 134 -18.65 -1.08 -11.81
CA ASP A 134 -17.67 -1.46 -10.78
C ASP A 134 -18.28 -2.39 -9.73
N ARG A 135 -18.55 -3.64 -10.09
CA ARG A 135 -19.10 -4.65 -9.19
C ARG A 135 -18.19 -5.02 -8.01
N GLY A 136 -16.92 -4.65 -8.07
CA GLY A 136 -15.94 -4.87 -7.00
C GLY A 136 -15.96 -3.80 -5.91
N TRP A 137 -16.74 -2.71 -6.10
CA TRP A 137 -16.82 -1.59 -5.17
C TRP A 137 -18.25 -1.40 -4.66
N ARG A 138 -18.40 -1.21 -3.37
CA ARG A 138 -19.74 -1.02 -2.77
C ARG A 138 -20.20 0.44 -2.92
N PRO A 139 -21.47 0.70 -3.28
CA PRO A 139 -21.99 2.08 -3.44
C PRO A 139 -21.91 2.94 -2.17
N ASP A 140 -21.90 2.33 -0.98
CA ASP A 140 -21.75 3.02 0.30
C ASP A 140 -20.28 3.36 0.63
N GLN A 141 -19.33 2.97 -0.19
CA GLN A 141 -17.91 3.34 -0.08
C GLN A 141 -17.61 4.60 -0.90
N ASP A 142 -18.26 5.69 -0.56
CA ASP A 142 -18.18 7.00 -1.16
C ASP A 142 -17.11 7.92 -0.53
N ALA A 143 -17.11 9.19 -0.89
CA ALA A 143 -16.19 10.19 -0.37
C ALA A 143 -16.31 10.35 1.16
N THR A 144 -17.51 10.23 1.72
CA THR A 144 -17.76 10.35 3.17
C THR A 144 -17.06 9.21 3.92
N GLN A 145 -17.23 7.99 3.43
CA GLN A 145 -16.52 6.82 3.98
C GLN A 145 -15.01 6.90 3.78
N ALA A 146 -14.57 7.51 2.69
CA ALA A 146 -13.13 7.76 2.48
C ALA A 146 -12.54 8.60 3.60
N VAL A 147 -13.18 9.70 4.03
CA VAL A 147 -12.72 10.56 5.14
C VAL A 147 -12.62 9.79 6.44
N VAL A 148 -13.66 9.06 6.81
CA VAL A 148 -13.68 8.28 8.06
C VAL A 148 -12.53 7.26 8.11
N ARG A 149 -12.32 6.56 6.99
CA ARG A 149 -11.24 5.57 6.89
C ARG A 149 -9.86 6.21 6.79
N TRP A 150 -9.75 7.35 6.13
CA TRP A 150 -8.52 8.12 6.02
C TRP A 150 -8.03 8.59 7.39
N ASN A 151 -8.89 9.26 8.17
CA ASN A 151 -8.61 9.68 9.53
C ASN A 151 -8.12 8.50 10.40
N ARG A 152 -8.85 7.39 10.34
CA ARG A 152 -8.50 6.17 11.08
C ARG A 152 -7.13 5.62 10.66
N THR A 153 -6.85 5.60 9.36
CA THR A 153 -5.58 5.09 8.81
C THR A 153 -4.42 5.98 9.23
N LEU A 154 -4.56 7.30 9.12
CA LEU A 154 -3.53 8.25 9.56
C LEU A 154 -3.20 8.10 11.04
N ARG A 155 -4.22 8.03 11.91
CA ARG A 155 -4.00 7.83 13.35
C ARG A 155 -3.26 6.52 13.65
N ARG A 156 -3.56 5.45 12.92
CA ARG A 156 -2.86 4.15 13.05
C ARG A 156 -1.41 4.24 12.60
N ILE A 157 -1.16 4.84 11.44
CA ILE A 157 0.19 5.03 10.89
C ILE A 157 1.01 5.91 11.84
N ARG A 158 0.48 7.07 12.26
CA ARG A 158 1.15 7.94 13.22
C ARG A 158 1.56 7.20 14.50
N ARG A 159 0.64 6.42 15.06
CA ARG A 159 0.92 5.61 16.25
C ARG A 159 2.02 4.60 15.98
N ALA A 160 1.93 3.85 14.88
CA ALA A 160 2.88 2.81 14.52
C ALA A 160 4.30 3.36 14.37
N VAL A 161 4.47 4.42 13.58
CA VAL A 161 5.78 5.05 13.31
C VAL A 161 6.38 5.64 14.59
N ARG A 162 5.56 6.30 15.45
CA ARG A 162 6.06 6.85 16.73
C ARG A 162 6.44 5.79 17.75
N GLN A 163 5.71 4.69 17.80
CA GLN A 163 5.95 3.62 18.79
C GLN A 163 7.05 2.65 18.36
N ARG A 164 7.20 2.43 17.06
CA ARG A 164 8.15 1.45 16.49
C ARG A 164 8.84 1.99 15.23
N PRO A 165 9.67 3.05 15.33
CA PRO A 165 10.31 3.69 14.17
C PRO A 165 11.23 2.75 13.41
N ASP A 166 11.80 1.74 14.07
CA ASP A 166 12.64 0.71 13.44
C ASP A 166 11.82 -0.34 12.66
N HIS A 167 10.48 -0.37 12.88
CA HIS A 167 9.58 -1.34 12.27
C HIS A 167 8.51 -0.72 11.37
N ALA A 168 8.35 0.60 11.36
CA ALA A 168 7.39 1.26 10.50
C ALA A 168 7.92 2.60 10.00
N VAL A 169 7.80 2.83 8.71
CA VAL A 169 8.07 4.12 8.07
C VAL A 169 6.87 4.53 7.22
N VAL A 170 6.79 5.81 6.90
CA VAL A 170 5.72 6.33 6.06
C VAL A 170 6.29 7.16 4.91
N VAL A 171 5.67 7.05 3.75
CA VAL A 171 5.94 7.86 2.57
C VAL A 171 4.65 8.59 2.14
N GLU A 172 4.78 9.80 1.67
CA GLU A 172 3.69 10.57 1.10
C GLU A 172 3.68 10.37 -0.41
N TYR A 173 2.49 10.09 -0.98
CA TYR A 173 2.31 9.63 -2.36
C TYR A 173 2.88 10.60 -3.40
N ASP A 174 2.51 11.88 -3.33
CA ASP A 174 2.89 12.85 -4.35
C ASP A 174 4.37 13.22 -4.24
N ARG A 175 4.94 13.24 -3.04
CA ARG A 175 6.38 13.39 -2.82
C ARG A 175 7.15 12.16 -3.30
N PHE A 176 6.64 10.96 -3.03
CA PHE A 176 7.33 9.71 -3.39
C PHE A 176 7.39 9.51 -4.90
N PHE A 177 6.25 9.63 -5.60
CA PHE A 177 6.18 9.39 -7.03
C PHE A 177 6.42 10.65 -7.88
N GLY A 178 6.36 11.84 -7.31
CA GLY A 178 6.60 13.10 -8.02
C GLY A 178 8.07 13.48 -8.13
N ASP A 179 8.93 12.92 -7.30
CA ASP A 179 10.37 13.20 -7.33
C ASP A 179 11.06 12.31 -8.38
N PRO A 180 11.59 12.89 -9.48
CA PRO A 180 12.24 12.12 -10.55
C PRO A 180 13.50 11.37 -10.08
N ASP A 181 14.19 11.88 -9.07
CA ASP A 181 15.42 11.29 -8.55
C ASP A 181 15.16 10.14 -7.58
N GLY A 182 13.89 10.00 -7.12
CA GLY A 182 13.48 8.95 -6.20
C GLY A 182 14.20 9.02 -4.85
N ALA A 183 14.37 10.21 -4.29
CA ALA A 183 15.07 10.40 -3.00
C ALA A 183 14.33 9.66 -1.87
N SER A 184 12.98 9.71 -1.86
CA SER A 184 12.17 8.96 -0.89
C SER A 184 12.31 7.45 -1.07
N LEU A 185 12.41 6.95 -2.31
CA LEU A 185 12.73 5.54 -2.57
C LEU A 185 14.10 5.16 -1.98
N GLY A 186 15.12 6.01 -2.21
CA GLY A 186 16.45 5.79 -1.63
C GLY A 186 16.43 5.67 -0.11
N LYS A 187 15.65 6.53 0.57
CA LYS A 187 15.48 6.46 2.03
C LYS A 187 14.77 5.19 2.50
N VAL A 188 13.74 4.73 1.76
CA VAL A 188 13.07 3.44 2.05
C VAL A 188 14.04 2.29 1.90
N LEU A 189 14.83 2.24 0.83
CA LEU A 189 15.82 1.17 0.62
C LEU A 189 16.90 1.20 1.72
N ALA A 190 17.42 2.36 2.07
CA ALA A 190 18.39 2.49 3.17
C ALA A 190 17.81 1.99 4.50
N TRP A 191 16.55 2.31 4.81
CA TRP A 191 15.87 1.83 6.01
C TRP A 191 15.68 0.31 5.99
N LEU A 192 15.47 -0.29 4.81
CA LEU A 192 15.41 -1.74 4.61
C LEU A 192 16.80 -2.39 4.61
N GLY A 193 17.89 -1.63 4.55
CA GLY A 193 19.24 -2.17 4.38
C GLY A 193 19.46 -2.79 2.99
N LEU A 194 18.84 -2.22 1.97
CA LEU A 194 18.94 -2.64 0.58
C LEU A 194 19.64 -1.58 -0.26
N ASP A 195 20.50 -2.02 -1.16
CA ASP A 195 21.10 -1.16 -2.18
C ASP A 195 20.12 -0.92 -3.33
N ARG A 196 20.30 0.17 -4.07
CA ARG A 196 19.55 0.37 -5.33
C ARG A 196 19.97 -0.69 -6.36
N ALA A 197 19.01 -1.15 -7.15
CA ALA A 197 19.22 -2.12 -8.22
C ALA A 197 18.59 -1.60 -9.53
N PRO A 198 19.15 -1.92 -10.70
CA PRO A 198 18.63 -1.44 -11.99
C PRO A 198 17.13 -1.75 -12.20
N GLU A 199 16.66 -2.88 -11.70
CA GLU A 199 15.28 -3.32 -11.85
C GLU A 199 14.31 -2.41 -11.08
N ILE A 200 14.66 -2.00 -9.86
CA ILE A 200 13.82 -1.09 -9.09
C ILE A 200 13.87 0.33 -9.65
N ASP A 201 15.01 0.77 -10.18
CA ASP A 201 15.13 2.07 -10.84
C ASP A 201 14.28 2.13 -12.11
N ALA A 202 14.28 1.07 -12.91
CA ALA A 202 13.42 0.97 -14.10
C ALA A 202 11.93 0.98 -13.75
N ALA A 203 11.53 0.21 -12.75
CA ALA A 203 10.14 0.18 -12.27
C ALA A 203 9.71 1.55 -11.70
N PHE A 204 10.57 2.19 -10.92
CA PHE A 204 10.30 3.52 -10.40
C PHE A 204 10.13 4.54 -11.52
N ALA A 205 11.03 4.56 -12.51
CA ALA A 205 10.94 5.47 -13.65
C ALA A 205 9.63 5.30 -14.44
N GLN A 206 9.16 4.05 -14.62
CA GLN A 206 7.89 3.76 -15.29
C GLN A 206 6.69 4.28 -14.48
N VAL A 207 6.68 4.07 -13.17
CA VAL A 207 5.59 4.55 -12.29
C VAL A 207 5.63 6.07 -12.19
N HIS A 208 6.82 6.69 -12.08
CA HIS A 208 6.99 8.14 -12.13
C HIS A 208 6.44 8.74 -13.42
N ALA A 209 6.78 8.18 -14.59
CA ALA A 209 6.23 8.64 -15.87
C ALA A 209 4.69 8.57 -15.88
N THR A 210 4.11 7.46 -15.41
CA THR A 210 2.65 7.31 -15.27
C THR A 210 2.07 8.36 -14.31
N TYR A 211 2.75 8.66 -13.21
CA TYR A 211 2.34 9.70 -12.27
C TYR A 211 2.30 11.08 -12.95
N VAL A 212 3.37 11.47 -13.63
CA VAL A 212 3.50 12.77 -14.30
C VAL A 212 2.47 12.93 -15.43
N GLU A 213 2.30 11.89 -16.25
CA GLU A 213 1.43 11.96 -17.42
C GLU A 213 -0.07 11.85 -17.09
N LYS A 214 -0.43 10.99 -16.14
CA LYS A 214 -1.83 10.59 -15.94
C LYS A 214 -2.40 10.94 -14.57
N VAL A 215 -1.57 11.11 -13.55
CA VAL A 215 -2.03 11.28 -12.17
C VAL A 215 -1.94 12.72 -11.72
N ALA A 216 -0.78 13.35 -11.84
CA ALA A 216 -0.56 14.72 -11.40
C ALA A 216 -1.47 15.74 -12.13
N PRO A 217 -1.65 15.67 -13.47
CA PRO A 217 -2.49 16.61 -14.19
C PRO A 217 -4.00 16.32 -14.06
N LYS A 218 -4.39 15.19 -13.46
CA LYS A 218 -5.79 14.79 -13.39
C LYS A 218 -6.60 15.74 -12.50
N GLN A 219 -7.44 16.55 -13.12
CA GLN A 219 -8.44 17.31 -12.39
C GLN A 219 -9.47 16.36 -11.76
N ARG A 220 -9.68 16.52 -10.47
CA ARG A 220 -10.64 15.73 -9.69
C ARG A 220 -11.74 16.66 -9.21
N THR A 221 -12.91 16.52 -9.81
CA THR A 221 -14.06 17.35 -9.48
C THR A 221 -14.86 16.68 -8.37
N LEU A 222 -14.80 17.23 -7.17
CA LEU A 222 -15.71 16.93 -6.09
C LEU A 222 -16.82 17.98 -6.07
N SER A 223 -18.00 17.61 -5.59
CA SER A 223 -19.08 18.59 -5.41
C SER A 223 -18.72 19.60 -4.32
N PRO A 224 -19.24 20.83 -4.37
CA PRO A 224 -19.03 21.80 -3.28
C PRO A 224 -19.44 21.25 -1.91
N ALA A 225 -20.51 20.46 -1.85
CA ALA A 225 -20.95 19.81 -0.60
C ALA A 225 -19.93 18.78 -0.10
N THR A 226 -19.33 17.99 -1.02
CA THR A 226 -18.28 17.02 -0.66
C THR A 226 -17.03 17.76 -0.17
N LEU A 227 -16.60 18.84 -0.84
CA LEU A 227 -15.46 19.64 -0.40
C LEU A 227 -15.67 20.22 0.99
N ALA A 228 -16.86 20.82 1.25
CA ALA A 228 -17.19 21.33 2.58
C ALA A 228 -17.16 20.24 3.66
N PHE A 229 -17.64 19.02 3.33
CA PHE A 229 -17.56 17.87 4.23
C PHE A 229 -16.10 17.45 4.51
N LEU A 230 -15.23 17.44 3.49
CA LEU A 230 -13.81 17.17 3.65
C LEU A 230 -13.13 18.18 4.57
N ASP A 231 -13.42 19.49 4.36
CA ASP A 231 -12.84 20.57 5.15
C ASP A 231 -13.26 20.49 6.63
N GLU A 232 -14.51 20.08 6.90
CA GLU A 232 -15.04 19.96 8.26
C GLU A 232 -14.54 18.71 8.99
N HIS A 233 -14.37 17.60 8.28
CA HIS A 233 -14.20 16.28 8.92
C HIS A 233 -12.84 15.62 8.72
N ALA A 234 -12.00 16.10 7.79
CA ALA A 234 -10.66 15.56 7.61
C ALA A 234 -9.70 16.05 8.71
N GLU A 235 -9.03 15.12 9.38
CA GLU A 235 -8.05 15.43 10.43
C GLU A 235 -6.75 15.96 9.82
N ARG A 236 -6.77 17.19 9.31
CA ARG A 236 -5.63 17.82 8.63
C ARG A 236 -4.43 18.02 9.56
N ASP A 237 -4.63 18.22 10.83
CA ASP A 237 -3.56 18.27 11.84
C ASP A 237 -2.81 16.94 11.97
N VAL A 238 -3.52 15.82 11.90
CA VAL A 238 -2.90 14.48 11.89
C VAL A 238 -2.17 14.22 10.58
N TRP A 239 -2.75 14.68 9.45
CA TRP A 239 -2.09 14.63 8.14
C TRP A 239 -0.76 15.38 8.15
N ASP A 240 -0.74 16.61 8.64
CA ASP A 240 0.47 17.44 8.72
C ASP A 240 1.54 16.77 9.59
N GLN A 241 1.17 16.21 10.74
CA GLN A 241 2.11 15.47 11.58
C GLN A 241 2.69 14.24 10.85
N VAL A 242 1.87 13.49 10.12
CA VAL A 242 2.34 12.30 9.41
C VAL A 242 3.25 12.67 8.24
N THR A 243 2.93 13.70 7.47
CA THR A 243 3.64 14.02 6.22
C THR A 243 4.84 14.94 6.42
N ARG A 244 4.82 15.84 7.42
CA ARG A 244 5.91 16.79 7.67
C ARG A 244 6.90 16.31 8.70
N GLU A 245 6.44 15.57 9.74
CA GLU A 245 7.30 15.18 10.86
C GLU A 245 7.79 13.73 10.74
N LEU A 246 7.00 12.83 10.16
CA LEU A 246 7.24 11.40 10.20
C LEU A 246 7.55 10.77 8.83
N ALA A 247 7.20 11.42 7.71
CA ALA A 247 7.46 10.87 6.38
C ALA A 247 8.95 10.97 6.00
N LEU A 248 9.43 9.92 5.29
CA LEU A 248 10.79 9.83 4.76
C LEU A 248 11.04 10.83 3.63
#